data_ff374c87ed595eb2f7e587c577bdcf90
#
_entry.id   ff374c87ed595eb2f7e587c577bdcf90
#
_cell.length_a   1.000
_cell.length_b   1.000
_cell.length_c   1.000
_cell.angle_alpha   90.00
_cell.angle_beta   90.00
_cell.angle_gamma   90.00
#
_symmetry.space_group_name_H-M   'P 1'
#
loop_
_entity.id
_entity.type
_entity.pdbx_description
1 polymer ?
#
loop_
_entity_poly.entity_id
_entity_poly.type
_entity_poly.pdbx_seq_one_letter_code
_entity_poly.pdbx_strand_id
1 'polypeptide(L)'
;MYSEQSPITWEVLYNNYFEGYFPMADELGVITWHAPVFRAVFSITSYKPKKSLKACLKPEFFHWSINLAFEDVIRKCALPRSDQNGTWLTDELINAYIELHRQGFAHSIEVYKGNVLVGGLYGVQIGSAFFGESMFSLVPNASKVAFHHLMQLLKANNYMLMDSQYLNDHTEMLGAIEIPDFIFTALLKQARTIQNKFSH
;
A
#
# COMPACT_ATOMS: atom_id res chain seq x y z
N MET A 1 22.11 -19.59 20.57
CA MET A 1 21.63 -18.35 21.19
C MET A 1 20.81 -17.63 20.10
N TYR A 2 19.49 -17.79 20.09
CA TYR A 2 18.63 -17.01 19.21
C TYR A 2 18.64 -15.60 19.81
N SER A 3 19.15 -14.61 19.06
CA SER A 3 18.95 -13.21 19.43
C SER A 3 17.45 -12.94 19.36
N GLU A 4 16.82 -12.65 20.51
CA GLU A 4 15.46 -12.12 20.51
C GLU A 4 15.48 -10.87 19.61
N GLN A 5 14.85 -10.95 18.43
CA GLN A 5 14.62 -9.77 17.62
C GLN A 5 13.73 -8.82 18.45
N SER A 6 14.18 -7.59 18.57
CA SER A 6 13.33 -6.57 19.22
C SER A 6 12.00 -6.48 18.47
N PRO A 7 10.88 -6.34 19.19
CA PRO A 7 9.57 -6.32 18.58
C PRO A 7 9.45 -5.18 17.54
N ILE A 8 8.77 -5.46 16.44
CA ILE A 8 8.49 -4.45 15.41
C ILE A 8 7.41 -3.51 15.94
N THR A 9 7.80 -2.26 16.19
CA THR A 9 6.88 -1.20 16.62
C THR A 9 6.53 -0.28 15.44
N TRP A 10 5.54 0.57 15.61
CA TRP A 10 5.18 1.56 14.59
C TRP A 10 6.33 2.55 14.31
N GLU A 11 7.15 2.89 15.33
CA GLU A 11 8.33 3.75 15.14
C GLU A 11 9.40 3.06 14.28
N VAL A 12 9.58 1.76 14.48
CA VAL A 12 10.51 0.96 13.66
C VAL A 12 10.02 0.93 12.22
N LEU A 13 8.72 0.72 11.98
CA LEU A 13 8.13 0.81 10.63
C LEU A 13 8.36 2.20 10.05
N TYR A 14 7.93 3.26 10.74
CA TYR A 14 8.05 4.63 10.26
C TYR A 14 9.47 5.00 9.86
N ASN A 15 10.45 4.72 10.74
CA ASN A 15 11.85 5.08 10.51
C ASN A 15 12.44 4.32 9.31
N ASN A 16 12.08 3.06 9.12
CA ASN A 16 12.54 2.30 7.96
C ASN A 16 11.91 2.81 6.66
N TYR A 17 10.59 3.09 6.63
CA TYR A 17 9.96 3.72 5.45
C TYR A 17 10.54 5.10 5.17
N PHE A 18 10.86 5.88 6.19
CA PHE A 18 11.50 7.19 6.04
C PHE A 18 12.85 7.09 5.33
N GLU A 19 13.60 6.00 5.54
CA GLU A 19 14.87 5.71 4.85
C GLU A 19 14.70 4.90 3.55
N GLY A 20 13.47 4.50 3.19
CA GLY A 20 13.15 3.80 1.94
C GLY A 20 13.14 2.28 2.04
N TYR A 21 13.27 1.72 3.25
CA TYR A 21 13.15 0.28 3.49
C TYR A 21 11.71 -0.12 3.73
N PHE A 22 11.35 -1.35 3.35
CA PHE A 22 10.06 -1.97 3.64
C PHE A 22 10.25 -3.38 4.22
N PRO A 23 9.35 -3.87 5.08
CA PRO A 23 9.46 -5.18 5.70
C PRO A 23 8.87 -6.28 4.82
N MET A 24 9.46 -7.47 4.87
CA MET A 24 8.85 -8.72 4.42
C MET A 24 9.18 -9.81 5.44
N ALA A 25 8.21 -10.68 5.73
CA ALA A 25 8.47 -11.89 6.51
C ALA A 25 8.68 -13.08 5.57
N ASP A 26 9.63 -13.94 5.93
CA ASP A 26 9.86 -15.22 5.26
C ASP A 26 8.83 -16.29 5.72
N GLU A 27 8.96 -17.52 5.22
CA GLU A 27 8.08 -18.65 5.55
C GLU A 27 8.11 -19.03 7.04
N LEU A 28 9.15 -18.63 7.77
CA LEU A 28 9.31 -18.84 9.21
C LEU A 28 8.80 -17.65 10.03
N GLY A 29 8.31 -16.61 9.37
CA GLY A 29 7.84 -15.38 10.01
C GLY A 29 8.96 -14.42 10.43
N VAL A 30 10.21 -14.66 9.97
CA VAL A 30 11.35 -13.78 10.24
C VAL A 30 11.23 -12.53 9.35
N ILE A 31 11.11 -11.36 9.99
CA ILE A 31 10.97 -10.09 9.30
C ILE A 31 12.35 -9.57 8.85
N THR A 32 12.46 -9.24 7.57
CA THR A 32 13.66 -8.64 6.97
C THR A 32 13.30 -7.34 6.28
N TRP A 33 14.28 -6.42 6.19
CA TRP A 33 14.11 -5.10 5.58
C TRP A 33 14.73 -5.10 4.19
N HIS A 34 13.99 -4.59 3.22
CA HIS A 34 14.35 -4.64 1.81
C HIS A 34 14.49 -3.24 1.20
N ALA A 35 15.51 -3.09 0.36
CA ALA A 35 15.73 -1.94 -0.52
C ALA A 35 16.29 -2.46 -1.85
N PRO A 36 15.45 -2.85 -2.82
CA PRO A 36 15.91 -3.44 -4.08
C PRO A 36 16.62 -2.41 -4.97
N VAL A 37 17.54 -2.89 -5.80
CA VAL A 37 18.32 -2.08 -6.76
C VAL A 37 17.43 -1.38 -7.81
N PHE A 38 16.28 -2.00 -8.14
CA PHE A 38 15.23 -1.43 -8.96
C PHE A 38 13.94 -1.38 -8.15
N ARG A 39 13.28 -0.22 -8.16
CA ARG A 39 12.06 0.03 -7.39
C ARG A 39 10.87 0.21 -8.32
N ALA A 40 9.81 -0.56 -8.10
CA ALA A 40 8.58 -0.41 -8.85
C ALA A 40 7.79 0.81 -8.35
N VAL A 41 7.44 1.72 -9.24
CA VAL A 41 6.70 2.95 -8.92
C VAL A 41 5.57 3.18 -9.92
N PHE A 42 4.55 3.94 -9.49
CA PHE A 42 3.47 4.40 -10.38
C PHE A 42 3.60 5.88 -10.67
N SER A 43 3.43 6.26 -11.94
CA SER A 43 3.33 7.67 -12.31
C SER A 43 1.96 8.23 -11.93
N ILE A 44 1.91 9.01 -10.85
CA ILE A 44 0.67 9.60 -10.32
C ILE A 44 0.02 10.53 -11.35
N THR A 45 0.81 11.37 -12.02
CA THR A 45 0.31 12.39 -12.95
C THR A 45 -0.23 11.80 -14.24
N SER A 46 0.40 10.73 -14.77
CA SER A 46 0.01 10.09 -16.03
C SER A 46 -0.99 8.96 -15.86
N TYR A 47 -1.32 8.56 -14.62
CA TYR A 47 -2.25 7.46 -14.36
C TYR A 47 -3.61 7.67 -15.01
N LYS A 48 -4.09 6.64 -15.70
CA LYS A 48 -5.43 6.56 -16.29
C LYS A 48 -6.01 5.16 -16.08
N PRO A 49 -7.26 5.02 -15.62
CA PRO A 49 -7.89 3.72 -15.48
C PRO A 49 -8.08 3.05 -16.83
N LYS A 50 -7.90 1.73 -16.89
CA LYS A 50 -8.22 0.94 -18.10
C LYS A 50 -9.69 1.13 -18.47
N LYS A 51 -10.01 1.10 -19.77
CA LYS A 51 -11.39 1.27 -20.27
C LYS A 51 -12.37 0.29 -19.62
N SER A 52 -11.94 -0.98 -19.40
CA SER A 52 -12.74 -2.01 -18.76
C SER A 52 -13.11 -1.70 -17.29
N LEU A 53 -12.32 -0.87 -16.59
CA LEU A 53 -12.62 -0.48 -15.21
C LEU A 53 -13.69 0.60 -15.13
N LYS A 54 -13.88 1.42 -16.18
CA LYS A 54 -14.77 2.59 -16.14
C LYS A 54 -16.21 2.28 -15.72
N ALA A 55 -16.73 1.12 -16.12
CA ALA A 55 -18.06 0.69 -15.70
C ALA A 55 -18.16 0.48 -14.19
N CYS A 56 -17.11 -0.09 -13.57
CA CYS A 56 -17.07 -0.37 -12.14
C CYS A 56 -16.86 0.88 -11.27
N LEU A 57 -16.47 2.02 -11.88
CA LEU A 57 -16.27 3.28 -11.15
C LEU A 57 -17.55 4.07 -10.93
N LYS A 58 -18.68 3.59 -11.46
CA LYS A 58 -19.97 4.23 -11.25
C LYS A 58 -20.50 3.93 -9.84
N PRO A 59 -21.12 4.91 -9.16
CA PRO A 59 -21.60 4.77 -7.77
C PRO A 59 -22.57 3.63 -7.54
N GLU A 60 -23.32 3.21 -8.55
CA GLU A 60 -24.27 2.10 -8.47
C GLU A 60 -23.62 0.73 -8.33
N PHE A 61 -22.31 0.60 -8.66
CA PHE A 61 -21.57 -0.66 -8.55
C PHE A 61 -20.81 -0.80 -7.25
N PHE A 62 -20.06 0.26 -6.89
CA PHE A 62 -19.25 0.32 -5.69
C PHE A 62 -19.28 1.72 -5.09
N HIS A 63 -19.29 1.79 -3.77
CA HIS A 63 -18.90 2.98 -3.04
C HIS A 63 -17.60 2.74 -2.29
N TRP A 64 -16.94 3.80 -1.86
CA TRP A 64 -15.63 3.72 -1.26
C TRP A 64 -15.46 4.72 -0.13
N SER A 65 -14.48 4.46 0.74
CA SER A 65 -14.13 5.31 1.87
C SER A 65 -12.61 5.37 2.07
N ILE A 66 -12.21 6.22 2.99
CA ILE A 66 -10.83 6.39 3.43
C ILE A 66 -10.78 6.15 4.93
N ASN A 67 -9.89 5.27 5.40
CA ASN A 67 -9.55 5.10 6.80
C ASN A 67 -10.73 4.73 7.75
N LEU A 68 -11.86 4.24 7.21
CA LEU A 68 -13.01 3.85 8.04
C LEU A 68 -12.90 2.42 8.58
N ALA A 69 -12.13 1.55 7.90
CA ALA A 69 -12.01 0.15 8.24
C ALA A 69 -10.58 -0.39 8.02
N PHE A 70 -9.56 0.38 8.44
CA PHE A 70 -8.16 0.02 8.23
C PHE A 70 -7.81 -1.38 8.74
N GLU A 71 -8.25 -1.72 9.97
CA GLU A 71 -7.99 -3.02 10.57
C GLU A 71 -8.63 -4.16 9.77
N ASP A 72 -9.86 -3.99 9.28
CA ASP A 72 -10.52 -4.97 8.43
C ASP A 72 -9.78 -5.15 7.09
N VAL A 73 -9.29 -4.05 6.50
CA VAL A 73 -8.53 -4.08 5.25
C VAL A 73 -7.23 -4.85 5.42
N ILE A 74 -6.40 -4.51 6.40
CA ILE A 74 -5.11 -5.18 6.60
C ILE A 74 -5.28 -6.66 6.93
N ARG A 75 -6.26 -7.03 7.79
CA ARG A 75 -6.56 -8.43 8.12
C ARG A 75 -7.05 -9.22 6.90
N LYS A 76 -7.84 -8.60 6.00
CA LYS A 76 -8.24 -9.23 4.73
C LYS A 76 -7.07 -9.36 3.75
N CYS A 77 -6.12 -8.43 3.74
CA CYS A 77 -4.89 -8.52 2.96
C CYS A 77 -3.96 -9.65 3.46
N ALA A 78 -4.04 -10.00 4.74
CA ALA A 78 -3.27 -11.08 5.36
C ALA A 78 -3.83 -12.49 5.11
N LEU A 79 -5.05 -12.62 4.58
CA LEU A 79 -5.62 -13.92 4.27
C LEU A 79 -4.83 -14.61 3.15
N PRO A 80 -4.57 -15.94 3.27
CA PRO A 80 -3.91 -16.69 2.22
C PRO A 80 -4.62 -16.54 0.87
N ARG A 81 -3.87 -16.30 -0.19
CA ARG A 81 -4.38 -16.35 -1.56
C ARG A 81 -4.40 -17.80 -2.03
N SER A 82 -5.34 -18.15 -2.89
CA SER A 82 -5.53 -19.54 -3.38
C SER A 82 -4.30 -20.16 -4.07
N ASP A 83 -3.36 -19.34 -4.46
CA ASP A 83 -2.14 -19.68 -5.22
C ASP A 83 -0.83 -19.52 -4.42
N GLN A 84 -0.89 -19.13 -3.14
CA GLN A 84 0.28 -18.91 -2.29
C GLN A 84 0.15 -19.66 -0.96
N ASN A 85 1.20 -20.38 -0.58
CA ASN A 85 1.34 -21.04 0.71
C ASN A 85 1.78 -20.00 1.77
N GLY A 86 0.82 -19.24 2.33
CA GLY A 86 1.09 -18.32 3.43
C GLY A 86 0.96 -16.85 3.08
N THR A 87 1.18 -16.01 4.08
CA THR A 87 1.21 -14.55 3.97
C THR A 87 2.50 -14.03 4.60
N TRP A 88 3.06 -12.96 4.04
CA TRP A 88 4.19 -12.24 4.65
C TRP A 88 3.76 -11.32 5.81
N LEU A 89 2.45 -11.10 5.98
CA LEU A 89 1.89 -10.29 7.06
C LEU A 89 1.69 -11.14 8.32
N THR A 90 2.65 -11.03 9.24
CA THR A 90 2.54 -11.64 10.58
C THR A 90 1.63 -10.80 11.47
N ASP A 91 1.10 -11.38 12.57
CA ASP A 91 0.30 -10.64 13.55
C ASP A 91 1.09 -9.47 14.17
N GLU A 92 2.39 -9.61 14.33
CA GLU A 92 3.27 -8.54 14.80
C GLU A 92 3.28 -7.36 13.83
N LEU A 93 3.46 -7.61 12.52
CA LEU A 93 3.40 -6.57 11.49
C LEU A 93 2.02 -5.93 11.43
N ILE A 94 0.95 -6.73 11.47
CA ILE A 94 -0.43 -6.21 11.47
C ILE A 94 -0.64 -5.24 12.61
N ASN A 95 -0.25 -5.59 13.83
CA ASN A 95 -0.40 -4.73 15.00
C ASN A 95 0.44 -3.45 14.89
N ALA A 96 1.67 -3.54 14.38
CA ALA A 96 2.52 -2.37 14.15
C ALA A 96 1.93 -1.43 13.09
N TYR A 97 1.35 -1.95 12.00
CA TYR A 97 0.66 -1.12 10.99
C TYR A 97 -0.65 -0.51 11.53
N ILE A 98 -1.41 -1.22 12.36
CA ILE A 98 -2.62 -0.66 13.00
C ILE A 98 -2.23 0.52 13.90
N GLU A 99 -1.14 0.40 14.66
CA GLU A 99 -0.66 1.50 15.47
C GLU A 99 -0.11 2.64 14.61
N LEU A 100 0.62 2.34 13.54
CA LEU A 100 1.08 3.33 12.57
C LEU A 100 -0.10 4.11 11.93
N HIS A 101 -1.23 3.42 11.70
CA HIS A 101 -2.47 4.05 11.25
C HIS A 101 -3.05 5.00 12.31
N ARG A 102 -3.08 4.61 13.59
CA ARG A 102 -3.55 5.46 14.70
C ARG A 102 -2.70 6.72 14.84
N GLN A 103 -1.40 6.62 14.52
CA GLN A 103 -0.48 7.76 14.49
C GLN A 103 -0.64 8.63 13.23
N GLY A 104 -1.47 8.22 12.26
CA GLY A 104 -1.77 8.98 11.04
C GLY A 104 -0.77 8.79 9.90
N PHE A 105 0.05 7.74 9.93
CA PHE A 105 1.06 7.45 8.91
C PHE A 105 0.73 6.24 8.02
N ALA A 106 -0.27 5.45 8.37
CA ALA A 106 -0.77 4.39 7.50
C ALA A 106 -2.23 4.64 7.14
N HIS A 107 -2.63 4.34 5.91
CA HIS A 107 -3.94 4.67 5.38
C HIS A 107 -4.52 3.53 4.55
N SER A 108 -5.85 3.48 4.50
CA SER A 108 -6.59 2.52 3.68
C SER A 108 -7.58 3.21 2.74
N ILE A 109 -7.86 2.52 1.65
CA ILE A 109 -9.00 2.77 0.77
C ILE A 109 -9.88 1.52 0.82
N GLU A 110 -11.12 1.69 1.21
CA GLU A 110 -12.12 0.64 1.29
C GLU A 110 -13.06 0.70 0.09
N VAL A 111 -13.50 -0.45 -0.40
CA VAL A 111 -14.49 -0.57 -1.46
C VAL A 111 -15.60 -1.51 -1.02
N TYR A 112 -16.84 -1.03 -1.14
CA TYR A 112 -18.04 -1.72 -0.67
C TYR A 112 -19.00 -1.99 -1.83
N LYS A 113 -19.72 -3.11 -1.71
CA LYS A 113 -20.92 -3.42 -2.50
C LYS A 113 -22.10 -3.53 -1.56
N GLY A 114 -23.03 -2.57 -1.62
CA GLY A 114 -23.96 -2.36 -0.50
C GLY A 114 -23.18 -2.07 0.78
N ASN A 115 -23.49 -2.74 1.88
CA ASN A 115 -22.79 -2.56 3.17
C ASN A 115 -21.65 -3.55 3.38
N VAL A 116 -21.25 -4.32 2.36
CA VAL A 116 -20.22 -5.35 2.48
C VAL A 116 -18.90 -4.82 1.95
N LEU A 117 -17.85 -4.88 2.77
CA LEU A 117 -16.47 -4.57 2.38
C LEU A 117 -15.96 -5.69 1.45
N VAL A 118 -15.83 -5.39 0.15
CA VAL A 118 -15.51 -6.36 -0.91
C VAL A 118 -14.13 -6.18 -1.52
N GLY A 119 -13.45 -5.10 -1.23
CA GLY A 119 -12.09 -4.84 -1.69
C GLY A 119 -11.48 -3.68 -0.92
N GLY A 120 -10.17 -3.54 -1.05
CA GLY A 120 -9.44 -2.46 -0.42
C GLY A 120 -7.94 -2.62 -0.60
N LEU A 121 -7.23 -1.61 -0.19
CA LEU A 121 -5.78 -1.58 -0.09
C LEU A 121 -5.36 -0.77 1.12
N TYR A 122 -4.13 -0.98 1.56
CA TYR A 122 -3.51 -0.09 2.55
C TYR A 122 -2.07 0.23 2.14
N GLY A 123 -1.53 1.25 2.78
CA GLY A 123 -0.14 1.66 2.60
C GLY A 123 0.30 2.69 3.63
N VAL A 124 1.56 3.09 3.52
CA VAL A 124 2.25 4.00 4.45
C VAL A 124 2.51 5.33 3.77
N GLN A 125 2.32 6.43 4.49
CA GLN A 125 2.62 7.77 4.05
C GLN A 125 3.89 8.30 4.73
N ILE A 126 4.85 8.78 3.94
CA ILE A 126 6.01 9.54 4.42
C ILE A 126 6.06 10.86 3.65
N GLY A 127 5.60 11.92 4.28
CA GLY A 127 5.45 13.21 3.59
C GLY A 127 4.54 13.14 2.37
N SER A 128 5.04 13.43 1.18
CA SER A 128 4.34 13.29 -0.11
C SER A 128 4.68 12.00 -0.87
N ALA A 129 5.26 11.00 -0.19
CA ALA A 129 5.40 9.64 -0.69
C ALA A 129 4.33 8.74 -0.09
N PHE A 130 3.80 7.83 -0.91
CA PHE A 130 2.91 6.76 -0.48
C PHE A 130 3.48 5.41 -0.90
N PHE A 131 3.62 4.50 0.06
CA PHE A 131 4.10 3.13 -0.12
C PHE A 131 2.89 2.20 -0.11
N GLY A 132 2.51 1.67 -1.27
CA GLY A 132 1.39 0.73 -1.38
C GLY A 132 1.82 -0.66 -0.93
N GLU A 133 1.22 -1.18 0.13
CA GLU A 133 1.64 -2.43 0.76
C GLU A 133 0.91 -3.65 0.17
N SER A 134 -0.38 -3.69 0.34
CA SER A 134 -1.16 -4.83 -0.12
C SER A 134 -2.59 -4.44 -0.47
N MET A 135 -3.25 -5.30 -1.23
CA MET A 135 -4.65 -5.14 -1.58
C MET A 135 -5.36 -6.49 -1.59
N PHE A 136 -6.66 -6.47 -1.33
CA PHE A 136 -7.53 -7.64 -1.43
C PHE A 136 -8.74 -7.37 -2.31
N SER A 137 -9.35 -8.44 -2.83
CA SER A 137 -10.53 -8.35 -3.69
C SER A 137 -11.39 -9.60 -3.51
N LEU A 138 -12.60 -9.45 -2.98
CA LEU A 138 -13.56 -10.55 -2.82
C LEU A 138 -14.48 -10.69 -4.04
N VAL A 139 -14.55 -9.64 -4.87
CA VAL A 139 -15.32 -9.65 -6.12
C VAL A 139 -14.49 -9.02 -7.24
N PRO A 140 -14.72 -9.37 -8.51
CA PRO A 140 -13.94 -8.85 -9.63
C PRO A 140 -13.84 -7.33 -9.63
N ASN A 141 -12.61 -6.82 -9.83
CA ASN A 141 -12.25 -5.40 -9.94
C ASN A 141 -12.31 -4.56 -8.65
N ALA A 142 -12.75 -5.08 -7.50
CA ALA A 142 -12.86 -4.26 -6.28
C ALA A 142 -11.51 -3.67 -5.84
N SER A 143 -10.42 -4.42 -5.86
CA SER A 143 -9.07 -3.89 -5.56
C SER A 143 -8.59 -2.87 -6.60
N LYS A 144 -8.94 -3.04 -7.88
CA LYS A 144 -8.60 -2.07 -8.93
C LYS A 144 -9.37 -0.76 -8.77
N VAL A 145 -10.61 -0.83 -8.26
CA VAL A 145 -11.40 0.35 -7.88
C VAL A 145 -10.74 1.07 -6.71
N ALA A 146 -10.32 0.33 -5.66
CA ALA A 146 -9.56 0.91 -4.55
C ALA A 146 -8.29 1.61 -5.04
N PHE A 147 -7.49 0.94 -5.88
CA PHE A 147 -6.28 1.50 -6.47
C PHE A 147 -6.57 2.76 -7.31
N HIS A 148 -7.65 2.77 -8.09
CA HIS A 148 -8.05 3.94 -8.85
C HIS A 148 -8.31 5.14 -7.93
N HIS A 149 -9.08 4.96 -6.86
CA HIS A 149 -9.38 6.03 -5.91
C HIS A 149 -8.14 6.50 -5.16
N LEU A 150 -7.23 5.59 -4.78
CA LEU A 150 -5.93 5.97 -4.25
C LEU A 150 -5.18 6.90 -5.23
N MET A 151 -5.03 6.49 -6.50
CA MET A 151 -4.30 7.30 -7.49
C MET A 151 -4.93 8.67 -7.73
N GLN A 152 -6.28 8.78 -7.70
CA GLN A 152 -6.98 10.08 -7.80
C GLN A 152 -6.70 10.94 -6.56
N LEU A 153 -6.75 10.35 -5.36
CA LEU A 153 -6.46 11.04 -4.11
C LEU A 153 -5.02 11.55 -4.07
N LEU A 154 -4.05 10.70 -4.41
CA LEU A 154 -2.64 11.07 -4.45
C LEU A 154 -2.39 12.22 -5.44
N LYS A 155 -3.04 12.16 -6.62
CA LYS A 155 -2.97 13.22 -7.63
C LYS A 155 -3.58 14.53 -7.15
N ALA A 156 -4.78 14.48 -6.55
CA ALA A 156 -5.48 15.68 -6.05
C ALA A 156 -4.71 16.39 -4.93
N ASN A 157 -3.98 15.61 -4.11
CA ASN A 157 -3.18 16.12 -3.00
C ASN A 157 -1.69 16.32 -3.35
N ASN A 158 -1.31 16.31 -4.64
CA ASN A 158 0.04 16.58 -5.12
C ASN A 158 1.12 15.67 -4.51
N TYR A 159 0.83 14.37 -4.34
CA TYR A 159 1.85 13.42 -3.96
C TYR A 159 2.90 13.29 -5.06
N MET A 160 4.17 13.14 -4.67
CA MET A 160 5.29 13.06 -5.59
C MET A 160 5.65 11.63 -5.97
N LEU A 161 5.48 10.68 -5.04
CA LEU A 161 5.96 9.31 -5.19
C LEU A 161 4.87 8.33 -4.78
N MET A 162 4.60 7.34 -5.64
CA MET A 162 3.78 6.15 -5.33
C MET A 162 4.64 4.92 -5.57
N ASP A 163 5.09 4.33 -4.48
CA ASP A 163 5.94 3.15 -4.45
C ASP A 163 5.10 1.87 -4.39
N SER A 164 5.58 0.83 -5.05
CA SER A 164 5.00 -0.52 -5.05
C SER A 164 6.08 -1.60 -4.87
N GLN A 165 7.22 -1.23 -4.32
CA GLN A 165 8.35 -2.07 -3.93
C GLN A 165 8.94 -2.88 -5.09
N TYR A 166 8.46 -4.12 -5.31
CA TYR A 166 8.89 -5.00 -6.39
C TYR A 166 7.91 -4.97 -7.57
N LEU A 167 8.43 -4.99 -8.77
CA LEU A 167 7.62 -5.21 -9.97
C LEU A 167 7.17 -6.67 -10.01
N ASN A 168 5.90 -6.89 -10.30
CA ASN A 168 5.30 -8.19 -10.56
C ASN A 168 4.19 -8.04 -11.61
N ASP A 169 3.69 -9.15 -12.15
CA ASP A 169 2.67 -9.15 -13.22
C ASP A 169 1.44 -8.30 -12.87
N HIS A 170 1.05 -8.30 -11.60
CA HIS A 170 -0.13 -7.52 -11.16
C HIS A 170 0.15 -6.02 -11.16
N THR A 171 1.28 -5.58 -10.60
CA THR A 171 1.65 -4.17 -10.55
C THR A 171 2.01 -3.62 -11.93
N GLU A 172 2.68 -4.43 -12.79
CA GLU A 172 2.93 -4.11 -14.18
C GLU A 172 1.61 -3.94 -14.97
N MET A 173 0.67 -4.86 -14.77
CA MET A 173 -0.67 -4.74 -15.37
C MET A 173 -1.41 -3.47 -14.95
N LEU A 174 -1.16 -2.95 -13.74
CA LEU A 174 -1.72 -1.69 -13.24
C LEU A 174 -0.95 -0.47 -13.76
N GLY A 175 0.22 -0.64 -14.37
CA GLY A 175 1.04 0.40 -14.99
C GLY A 175 2.25 0.84 -14.17
N ALA A 176 2.73 0.00 -13.25
CA ALA A 176 4.01 0.23 -12.57
C ALA A 176 5.17 0.13 -13.55
N ILE A 177 6.21 0.89 -13.27
CA ILE A 177 7.50 0.86 -13.98
C ILE A 177 8.62 0.74 -12.96
N GLU A 178 9.75 0.15 -13.36
CA GLU A 178 10.95 0.13 -12.53
C GLU A 178 11.80 1.38 -12.74
N ILE A 179 12.31 1.92 -11.64
CA ILE A 179 13.34 2.95 -11.63
C ILE A 179 14.53 2.50 -10.79
N PRO A 180 15.77 2.91 -11.13
CA PRO A 180 16.93 2.62 -10.30
C PRO A 180 16.81 3.20 -8.88
N ASP A 181 17.36 2.51 -7.88
CA ASP A 181 17.27 2.93 -6.48
C ASP A 181 17.79 4.35 -6.22
N PHE A 182 18.85 4.78 -6.91
CA PHE A 182 19.35 6.15 -6.72
C PHE A 182 18.35 7.23 -7.16
N ILE A 183 17.50 6.95 -8.18
CA ILE A 183 16.40 7.84 -8.59
C ILE A 183 15.30 7.81 -7.54
N PHE A 184 14.90 6.60 -7.08
CA PHE A 184 13.90 6.43 -6.02
C PHE A 184 14.31 7.18 -4.75
N THR A 185 15.53 6.99 -4.26
CA THR A 185 16.06 7.64 -3.07
C THR A 185 16.09 9.16 -3.21
N ALA A 186 16.43 9.71 -4.38
CA ALA A 186 16.40 11.14 -4.64
C ALA A 186 14.96 11.70 -4.58
N LEU A 187 13.98 10.99 -5.15
CA LEU A 187 12.56 11.36 -5.09
C LEU A 187 12.02 11.28 -3.65
N LEU A 188 12.35 10.22 -2.92
CA LEU A 188 11.93 10.05 -1.53
C LEU A 188 12.48 11.15 -0.62
N LYS A 189 13.76 11.54 -0.80
CA LYS A 189 14.36 12.67 -0.06
C LYS A 189 13.61 13.98 -0.26
N GLN A 190 13.09 14.22 -1.45
CA GLN A 190 12.24 15.39 -1.71
C GLN A 190 10.84 15.21 -1.11
N ALA A 191 10.23 14.06 -1.33
CA ALA A 191 8.86 13.78 -0.90
C ALA A 191 8.69 13.89 0.62
N ARG A 192 9.64 13.38 1.41
CA ARG A 192 9.56 13.39 2.88
C ARG A 192 9.66 14.78 3.53
N THR A 193 10.06 15.81 2.78
CA THR A 193 10.08 17.20 3.27
C THR A 193 8.75 17.93 3.09
N ILE A 194 7.81 17.36 2.35
CA ILE A 194 6.52 17.95 2.01
C ILE A 194 5.44 17.24 2.83
N GLN A 195 4.72 18.01 3.65
CA GLN A 195 3.60 17.44 4.41
C GLN A 195 2.31 17.49 3.59
N ASN A 196 1.77 16.33 3.26
CA ASN A 196 0.49 16.18 2.60
C ASN A 196 -0.56 15.59 3.54
N LYS A 197 -1.84 15.85 3.23
CA LYS A 197 -2.96 15.20 3.94
C LYS A 197 -3.47 14.05 3.09
N PHE A 198 -3.75 12.92 3.74
CA PHE A 198 -4.44 11.79 3.11
C PHE A 198 -5.94 11.92 3.34
N SER A 199 -6.56 12.84 2.63
CA SER A 199 -8.00 13.17 2.75
C SER A 199 -8.56 13.67 1.43
N HIS A 200 -9.88 13.67 1.31
CA HIS A 200 -10.59 14.38 0.24
C HIS A 200 -10.44 15.89 0.37
#